data_555f6b02db198acc4934a90ee1b908af
#
_entry.id   555f6b02db198acc4934a90ee1b908af
#
_cell.length_a   1.000
_cell.length_b   1.000
_cell.length_c   1.000
_cell.angle_alpha   90.00
_cell.angle_beta   90.00
_cell.angle_gamma   90.00
#
_symmetry.space_group_name_H-M   'P 1'
#
loop_
_entity.id
_entity.type
_entity.pdbx_description
1 polymer ?
#
loop_
_entity_poly.entity_id
_entity_poly.type
_entity_poly.pdbx_seq_one_letter_code
_entity_poly.pdbx_strand_id
1 'polypeptide(L)'
;MTYKLTAVPAFRLPEDYRHMGEPSAWAKMTRPGQPMHSFLEAAFFDADGNLWLSDVPYGRIFKVSPEGDWSLAHQIDGEPHAMRIAPDGRHIAVDYRHGLIELVG
;
A
#
# COMPACT_ATOMS: atom_id res chain seq x y z
N MET A 1 20.60 -0.40 27.50
CA MET A 1 20.29 -1.82 27.20
C MET A 1 20.00 -1.97 25.73
N THR A 2 20.56 -2.98 25.09
CA THR A 2 20.36 -3.25 23.67
C THR A 2 19.50 -4.48 23.50
N TYR A 3 18.45 -4.39 22.70
CA TYR A 3 17.59 -5.52 22.37
C TYR A 3 17.92 -6.01 20.97
N LYS A 4 17.93 -7.33 20.81
CA LYS A 4 18.01 -7.95 19.49
C LYS A 4 16.63 -8.48 19.12
N LEU A 5 16.13 -8.04 17.96
CA LEU A 5 14.85 -8.48 17.44
C LEU A 5 15.07 -9.25 16.15
N THR A 6 14.25 -10.24 15.93
CA THR A 6 14.24 -10.99 14.67
C THR A 6 12.99 -10.58 13.90
N ALA A 7 13.17 -10.13 12.65
CA ALA A 7 12.06 -9.79 11.79
C ALA A 7 11.49 -11.06 11.17
N VAL A 8 10.18 -11.21 11.27
CA VAL A 8 9.45 -12.28 10.59
C VAL A 8 8.29 -11.68 9.81
N PRO A 9 7.85 -12.29 8.69
CA PRO A 9 6.68 -11.81 7.98
C PRO A 9 5.44 -11.89 8.87
N ALA A 10 4.76 -10.75 9.08
CA ALA A 10 3.49 -10.70 9.81
C ALA A 10 2.33 -11.07 8.90
N PHE A 11 2.32 -10.47 7.69
CA PHE A 11 1.32 -10.74 6.65
C PHE A 11 2.05 -10.80 5.32
N ARG A 12 1.52 -11.61 4.39
CA ARG A 12 2.06 -11.70 3.03
C ARG A 12 0.97 -11.29 2.04
N LEU A 13 1.34 -10.53 1.03
CA LEU A 13 0.41 -10.17 -0.05
C LEU A 13 -0.09 -11.47 -0.71
N PRO A 14 -1.42 -11.68 -0.75
CA PRO A 14 -1.97 -12.85 -1.44
C PRO A 14 -1.56 -12.89 -2.91
N GLU A 15 -1.37 -14.11 -3.44
CA GLU A 15 -0.95 -14.27 -4.83
C GLU A 15 -1.92 -13.62 -5.82
N ASP A 16 -3.22 -13.65 -5.51
CA ASP A 16 -4.25 -13.05 -6.36
C ASP A 16 -4.05 -11.54 -6.56
N TYR A 17 -3.36 -10.87 -5.64
CA TYR A 17 -3.08 -9.44 -5.72
C TYR A 17 -1.71 -9.12 -6.33
N ARG A 18 -0.91 -10.12 -6.66
CA ARG A 18 0.39 -9.90 -7.31
C ARG A 18 0.17 -9.46 -8.75
N HIS A 19 0.71 -8.30 -9.09
CA HIS A 19 0.63 -7.80 -10.47
C HIS A 19 1.55 -8.64 -11.36
N MET A 20 0.97 -9.36 -12.32
CA MET A 20 1.71 -10.26 -13.20
C MET A 20 1.87 -9.71 -14.61
N GLY A 21 1.29 -8.55 -14.90
CA GLY A 21 1.39 -7.93 -16.21
C GLY A 21 2.62 -7.04 -16.36
N GLU A 22 2.56 -6.18 -17.35
CA GLU A 22 3.63 -5.21 -17.63
C GLU A 22 3.84 -4.30 -16.42
N PRO A 23 5.09 -4.08 -15.97
CA PRO A 23 5.34 -3.14 -14.89
C PRO A 23 4.89 -1.73 -15.23
N SER A 24 4.43 -0.98 -14.22
CA SER A 24 4.03 0.41 -14.40
C SER A 24 5.22 1.29 -14.78
N ALA A 25 4.95 2.51 -15.24
CA ALA A 25 6.01 3.47 -15.55
C ALA A 25 6.88 3.75 -14.34
N TRP A 26 6.27 3.86 -13.15
CA TRP A 26 7.01 4.05 -11.89
C TRP A 26 7.92 2.87 -11.61
N ALA A 27 7.42 1.64 -11.81
CA ALA A 27 8.21 0.43 -11.59
C ALA A 27 9.40 0.36 -12.56
N LYS A 28 9.19 0.71 -13.81
CA LYS A 28 10.26 0.72 -14.83
C LYS A 28 11.33 1.77 -14.51
N MET A 29 10.91 2.91 -13.97
CA MET A 29 11.83 3.97 -13.59
C MET A 29 12.68 3.58 -12.40
N THR A 30 12.09 2.95 -11.40
CA THR A 30 12.77 2.61 -10.14
C THR A 30 13.54 1.31 -10.20
N ARG A 31 13.07 0.34 -11.00
CA ARG A 31 13.70 -0.97 -11.17
C ARG A 31 13.70 -1.40 -12.63
N PRO A 32 14.51 -0.75 -13.47
CA PRO A 32 14.53 -1.06 -14.89
C PRO A 32 14.82 -2.53 -15.17
N GLY A 33 14.04 -3.13 -16.06
CA GLY A 33 14.28 -4.50 -16.53
C GLY A 33 13.89 -5.59 -15.55
N GLN A 34 13.25 -5.26 -14.41
CA GLN A 34 12.84 -6.24 -13.42
C GLN A 34 11.32 -6.29 -13.28
N PRO A 35 10.75 -7.50 -13.15
CA PRO A 35 9.33 -7.61 -12.83
C PRO A 35 9.09 -7.09 -11.41
N MET A 36 7.92 -6.47 -11.21
CA MET A 36 7.53 -5.97 -9.89
C MET A 36 6.05 -6.27 -9.69
N HIS A 37 5.74 -7.18 -8.78
CA HIS A 37 4.34 -7.54 -8.51
C HIS A 37 3.67 -6.61 -7.51
N SER A 38 4.46 -5.88 -6.75
CA SER A 38 3.98 -4.93 -5.73
C SER A 38 5.16 -4.17 -5.14
N PHE A 39 4.87 -3.04 -4.51
CA PHE A 39 5.84 -2.33 -3.68
C PHE A 39 5.05 -1.71 -2.53
N LEU A 40 5.00 -2.44 -1.42
CA LEU A 40 4.17 -2.07 -0.28
C LEU A 40 4.92 -1.14 0.67
N GLU A 41 4.27 -0.06 1.08
CA GLU A 41 4.86 0.86 2.05
C GLU A 41 3.81 1.60 2.85
N ALA A 42 4.27 2.38 3.84
CA ALA A 42 3.46 3.28 4.65
C ALA A 42 2.34 2.58 5.42
N ALA A 43 2.68 1.51 6.12
CA ALA A 43 1.71 0.76 6.92
C ALA A 43 1.25 1.56 8.14
N PHE A 44 -0.05 1.50 8.44
CA PHE A 44 -0.59 2.05 9.68
C PHE A 44 -1.83 1.26 10.10
N PHE A 45 -2.14 1.29 11.42
CA PHE A 45 -3.33 0.67 11.96
C PHE A 45 -4.41 1.71 12.19
N ASP A 46 -5.66 1.38 11.84
CA ASP A 46 -6.79 2.21 12.20
C ASP A 46 -7.29 1.88 13.62
N ALA A 47 -8.34 2.58 14.06
CA ALA A 47 -8.87 2.40 15.41
C ALA A 47 -9.49 1.02 15.64
N ASP A 48 -9.87 0.33 14.56
CA ASP A 48 -10.48 -1.00 14.62
C ASP A 48 -9.47 -2.13 14.50
N GLY A 49 -8.18 -1.80 14.39
CA GLY A 49 -7.10 -2.78 14.29
C GLY A 49 -6.84 -3.27 12.88
N ASN A 50 -7.42 -2.65 11.86
CA ASN A 50 -7.09 -2.97 10.48
C ASN A 50 -5.76 -2.33 10.09
N LEU A 51 -4.96 -3.06 9.34
CA LEU A 51 -3.70 -2.55 8.78
C LEU A 51 -3.95 -2.02 7.38
N TRP A 52 -3.51 -0.81 7.12
CA TRP A 52 -3.60 -0.19 5.80
C TRP A 52 -2.22 -0.08 5.18
N LEU A 53 -2.13 -0.32 3.88
CA LEU A 53 -0.87 -0.32 3.13
C LEU A 53 -1.07 0.33 1.77
N SER A 54 -0.03 1.03 1.30
CA SER A 54 0.01 1.54 -0.07
C SER A 54 0.83 0.60 -0.94
N ASP A 55 0.34 0.34 -2.15
CA ASP A 55 1.09 -0.35 -3.20
C ASP A 55 1.37 0.66 -4.30
N VAL A 56 2.54 1.25 -4.26
CA VAL A 56 2.90 2.45 -5.01
C VAL A 56 2.75 2.28 -6.53
N PRO A 57 3.36 1.25 -7.16
CA PRO A 57 3.43 1.22 -8.63
C PRO A 57 2.09 0.98 -9.31
N TYR A 58 1.10 0.44 -8.59
CA TYR A 58 -0.17 0.04 -9.21
C TYR A 58 -1.38 0.76 -8.63
N GLY A 59 -1.14 1.85 -7.88
CA GLY A 59 -2.23 2.71 -7.42
C GLY A 59 -3.18 2.06 -6.43
N ARG A 60 -2.72 1.11 -5.65
CA ARG A 60 -3.59 0.32 -4.78
C ARG A 60 -3.40 0.67 -3.31
N ILE A 61 -4.50 0.79 -2.59
CA ILE A 61 -4.50 0.88 -1.13
C ILE A 61 -5.19 -0.37 -0.62
N PHE A 62 -4.47 -1.17 0.15
CA PHE A 62 -4.97 -2.40 0.75
C PHE A 62 -5.35 -2.19 2.20
N LYS A 63 -6.31 -2.98 2.65
CA LYS A 63 -6.72 -3.08 4.05
C LYS A 63 -6.62 -4.54 4.46
N VAL A 64 -5.96 -4.80 5.59
CA VAL A 64 -5.82 -6.15 6.13
C VAL A 64 -6.53 -6.18 7.47
N SER A 65 -7.51 -7.09 7.63
CA SER A 65 -8.24 -7.21 8.89
C SER A 65 -7.33 -7.75 10.01
N PRO A 66 -7.75 -7.65 11.29
CA PRO A 66 -6.98 -8.26 12.38
C PRO A 66 -6.78 -9.77 12.20
N GLU A 67 -7.68 -10.44 11.46
CA GLU A 67 -7.60 -11.88 11.16
C GLU A 67 -6.68 -12.18 9.98
N GLY A 68 -6.16 -11.17 9.30
CA GLY A 68 -5.25 -11.35 8.18
C GLY A 68 -5.93 -11.36 6.81
N ASP A 69 -7.19 -10.95 6.71
CA ASP A 69 -7.92 -10.93 5.45
C ASP A 69 -7.64 -9.63 4.68
N TRP A 70 -7.15 -9.77 3.47
CA TRP A 70 -6.82 -8.65 2.58
C TRP A 70 -8.00 -8.21 1.75
N SER A 71 -8.14 -6.92 1.56
CA SER A 71 -9.10 -6.36 0.61
C SER A 71 -8.49 -5.15 -0.08
N LEU A 72 -8.89 -4.94 -1.33
CA LEU A 72 -8.49 -3.76 -2.09
C LEU A 72 -9.45 -2.63 -1.73
N ALA A 73 -8.98 -1.68 -0.92
CA ALA A 73 -9.83 -0.59 -0.43
C ALA A 73 -9.96 0.53 -1.46
N HIS A 74 -8.87 0.86 -2.15
CA HIS A 74 -8.87 1.90 -3.17
C HIS A 74 -8.00 1.49 -4.36
N GLN A 75 -8.45 1.84 -5.54
CA GLN A 75 -7.69 1.72 -6.78
C GLN A 75 -7.69 3.10 -7.44
N ILE A 76 -6.51 3.69 -7.60
CA ILE A 76 -6.40 5.03 -8.19
C ILE A 76 -5.46 5.01 -9.39
N ASP A 77 -5.61 6.01 -10.25
CA ASP A 77 -4.66 6.25 -11.34
C ASP A 77 -3.56 7.16 -10.81
N GLY A 78 -2.62 6.56 -10.10
CA GLY A 78 -1.53 7.27 -9.46
C GLY A 78 -0.56 6.33 -8.78
N GLU A 79 0.36 6.91 -8.04
CA GLU A 79 1.38 6.20 -7.28
C GLU A 79 1.30 6.67 -5.82
N PRO A 80 0.38 6.12 -5.03
CA PRO A 80 0.19 6.54 -3.64
C PRO A 80 1.34 6.05 -2.76
N HIS A 81 2.05 6.97 -2.12
CA HIS A 81 3.13 6.62 -1.22
C HIS A 81 2.66 6.41 0.20
N ALA A 82 1.59 7.09 0.61
CA ALA A 82 1.04 6.94 1.94
C ALA A 82 -0.42 7.38 1.93
N MET A 83 -1.22 6.80 2.83
CA MET A 83 -2.59 7.23 3.07
C MET A 83 -2.80 7.27 4.58
N ARG A 84 -3.59 8.23 5.04
CA ARG A 84 -3.99 8.31 6.44
C ARG A 84 -5.47 8.65 6.51
N ILE A 85 -6.09 8.25 7.60
CA ILE A 85 -7.49 8.54 7.88
C ILE A 85 -7.52 9.72 8.83
N ALA A 86 -8.12 10.82 8.39
CA ALA A 86 -8.27 12.03 9.21
C ALA A 86 -9.26 11.78 10.35
N PRO A 87 -9.22 12.60 11.42
CA PRO A 87 -10.17 12.44 12.53
C PRO A 87 -11.64 12.50 12.10
N ASP A 88 -11.96 13.19 11.01
CA ASP A 88 -13.32 13.27 10.48
C ASP A 88 -13.67 12.12 9.51
N GLY A 89 -12.76 11.14 9.35
CA GLY A 89 -12.99 9.96 8.52
C GLY A 89 -12.54 10.08 7.07
N ARG A 90 -12.04 11.23 6.64
CA ARG A 90 -11.55 11.37 5.26
C ARG A 90 -10.26 10.59 5.05
N HIS A 91 -10.13 9.95 3.88
CA HIS A 91 -8.92 9.25 3.48
C HIS A 91 -8.06 10.19 2.65
N ILE A 92 -6.92 10.57 3.18
CA ILE A 92 -5.99 11.53 2.54
C ILE A 92 -4.73 10.77 2.15
N ALA A 93 -4.34 10.88 0.88
CA ALA A 93 -3.16 10.21 0.35
C ALA A 93 -2.14 11.21 -0.18
N VAL A 94 -0.86 10.83 -0.03
CA VAL A 94 0.25 11.52 -0.70
C VAL A 94 0.59 10.71 -1.94
N ASP A 95 0.38 11.29 -3.12
CA ASP A 95 0.54 10.62 -4.39
C ASP A 95 1.70 11.23 -5.18
N TYR A 96 2.53 10.36 -5.80
CA TYR A 96 3.70 10.81 -6.55
C TYR A 96 3.32 11.75 -7.70
N ARG A 97 2.21 11.47 -8.42
CA ARG A 97 1.78 12.29 -9.55
C ARG A 97 0.88 13.46 -9.19
N HIS A 98 0.04 13.30 -8.17
CA HIS A 98 -1.03 14.26 -7.90
C HIS A 98 -0.86 15.08 -6.64
N GLY A 99 0.19 14.79 -5.84
CA GLY A 99 0.43 15.48 -4.59
C GLY A 99 -0.48 14.99 -3.48
N LEU A 100 -1.04 15.91 -2.72
CA LEU A 100 -1.92 15.56 -1.60
C LEU A 100 -3.36 15.51 -2.10
N ILE A 101 -3.98 14.34 -2.00
CA ILE A 101 -5.32 14.09 -2.55
C ILE A 101 -6.24 13.44 -1.52
N GLU A 102 -7.54 13.63 -1.68
CA GLU A 102 -8.55 12.94 -0.90
C GLU A 102 -9.13 11.81 -1.74
N LEU A 103 -9.22 10.62 -1.15
CA LEU A 103 -9.80 9.47 -1.82
C LEU A 103 -11.28 9.39 -1.45
N VAL A 104 -12.14 9.60 -2.43
CA VAL A 104 -13.60 9.55 -2.27
C VAL A 104 -14.15 8.50 -3.21
N GLY A 105 -15.22 7.81 -2.75
CA GLY A 105 -15.75 6.77 -3.63
C GLY A 105 -17.05 6.17 -3.22
#